data_3691deec4e7b42b91118a56c8e8c6bd6
#
_entry.id   3691deec4e7b42b91118a56c8e8c6bd6
#
_cell.length_a   1.000
_cell.length_b   1.000
_cell.length_c   1.000
_cell.angle_alpha   90.00
_cell.angle_beta   90.00
_cell.angle_gamma   90.00
#
_symmetry.space_group_name_H-M   'P 1'
#
loop_
_entity.id
_entity.type
_entity.pdbx_description
1 polymer ?
#
loop_
_entity_poly.entity_id
_entity_poly.type
_entity_poly.pdbx_seq_one_letter_code
_entity_poly.pdbx_strand_id
1 'polypeptide(L)'
;MALCALGLMYVPNPVQALREMHRVLQPGGRAVAAVCGQRKRCGWAEIFPIVEARVQSEVCPLFFQLGTHDLLAQTFRDAGFQDVISKCLSTILHYDSPEDACGAAFAGGPVALAYAHFDSRTREAAHAEYLAAIEVYRTGHGYAIPGEFVITRGCKR
;
A
#
# COMPACT_ATOMS: atom_id res chain seq x y z
N MET A 1 23.23 2.30 -1.10
CA MET A 1 21.85 2.56 -0.64
C MET A 1 20.94 1.47 -1.18
N ALA A 2 19.97 1.01 -0.38
CA ALA A 2 18.92 0.07 -0.79
C ALA A 2 17.55 0.73 -0.65
N LEU A 3 16.66 0.53 -1.64
CA LEU A 3 15.33 1.11 -1.69
C LEU A 3 14.28 0.00 -1.85
N CYS A 4 13.18 0.09 -1.09
CA CYS A 4 12.00 -0.74 -1.24
C CYS A 4 10.75 0.14 -1.22
N ALA A 5 10.33 0.61 -2.40
CA ALA A 5 9.13 1.42 -2.55
C ALA A 5 7.92 0.51 -2.77
N LEU A 6 6.96 0.52 -1.81
CA LEU A 6 5.68 -0.19 -1.86
C LEU A 6 5.80 -1.72 -2.09
N GLY A 7 6.97 -2.31 -1.79
CA GLY A 7 7.19 -3.76 -1.95
C GLY A 7 7.12 -4.53 -0.63
N LEU A 8 7.55 -3.90 0.48
CA LEU A 8 7.73 -4.60 1.75
C LEU A 8 6.42 -5.14 2.35
N MET A 9 5.30 -4.50 2.06
CA MET A 9 3.96 -4.91 2.51
C MET A 9 3.44 -6.19 1.85
N TYR A 10 4.09 -6.67 0.80
CA TYR A 10 3.77 -7.96 0.14
C TYR A 10 4.66 -9.11 0.63
N VAL A 11 5.64 -8.83 1.48
CA VAL A 11 6.61 -9.83 1.96
C VAL A 11 6.09 -10.48 3.25
N PRO A 12 5.98 -11.81 3.31
CA PRO A 12 5.46 -12.51 4.50
C PRO A 12 6.31 -12.28 5.76
N ASN A 13 7.62 -12.06 5.60
CA ASN A 13 8.53 -11.77 6.70
C ASN A 13 9.32 -10.48 6.42
N PRO A 14 8.78 -9.30 6.73
CA PRO A 14 9.41 -8.02 6.44
C PRO A 14 10.70 -7.78 7.24
N VAL A 15 10.81 -8.34 8.45
CA VAL A 15 12.07 -8.28 9.24
C VAL A 15 13.20 -8.99 8.50
N GLN A 16 12.93 -10.19 7.97
CA GLN A 16 13.92 -10.94 7.21
C GLN A 16 14.33 -10.23 5.92
N ALA A 17 13.36 -9.65 5.21
CA ALA A 17 13.65 -8.85 4.01
C ALA A 17 14.56 -7.65 4.33
N LEU A 18 14.28 -6.95 5.42
CA LEU A 18 15.13 -5.84 5.87
C LEU A 18 16.51 -6.32 6.36
N ARG A 19 16.60 -7.49 6.98
CA ARG A 19 17.91 -8.11 7.31
C ARG A 19 18.74 -8.39 6.07
N GLU A 20 18.14 -8.86 4.99
CA GLU A 20 18.85 -9.06 3.73
C GLU A 20 19.28 -7.74 3.09
N MET A 21 18.43 -6.71 3.13
CA MET A 21 18.84 -5.36 2.73
C MET A 21 20.01 -4.85 3.57
N HIS A 22 19.98 -5.08 4.89
CA HIS A 22 21.08 -4.73 5.79
C HIS A 22 22.35 -5.52 5.46
N ARG A 23 22.24 -6.83 5.20
CA ARG A 23 23.37 -7.69 4.88
C ARG A 23 24.17 -7.22 3.67
N VAL A 24 23.48 -6.84 2.59
CA VAL A 24 24.11 -6.44 1.32
C VAL A 24 24.64 -5.00 1.31
N LEU A 25 24.26 -4.18 2.29
CA LEU A 25 24.80 -2.83 2.42
C LEU A 25 26.22 -2.85 2.99
N GLN A 26 27.06 -1.93 2.53
CA GLN A 26 28.34 -1.64 3.15
C GLN A 26 28.14 -0.89 4.48
N PRO A 27 29.11 -0.93 5.42
CA PRO A 27 29.11 -0.05 6.60
C PRO A 27 28.90 1.41 6.19
N GLY A 28 28.08 2.15 6.92
CA GLY A 28 27.64 3.50 6.57
C GLY A 28 26.52 3.56 5.52
N GLY A 29 26.14 2.43 4.92
CA GLY A 29 25.07 2.34 3.95
C GLY A 29 23.69 2.58 4.57
N ARG A 30 22.72 2.96 3.74
CA ARG A 30 21.35 3.30 4.16
C ARG A 30 20.33 2.44 3.41
N ALA A 31 19.28 2.01 4.13
CA ALA A 31 18.06 1.49 3.54
C ALA A 31 16.92 2.50 3.70
N VAL A 32 16.03 2.54 2.71
CA VAL A 32 14.78 3.29 2.77
C VAL A 32 13.65 2.37 2.31
N ALA A 33 12.56 2.33 3.06
CA ALA A 33 11.35 1.67 2.63
C ALA A 33 10.15 2.61 2.72
N ALA A 34 9.22 2.47 1.78
CA ALA A 34 7.92 3.11 1.80
C ALA A 34 6.83 2.05 1.75
N VAL A 35 5.80 2.23 2.57
CA VAL A 35 4.59 1.39 2.60
C VAL A 35 3.35 2.28 2.64
N CYS A 36 2.18 1.72 2.33
CA CYS A 36 0.92 2.41 2.57
C CYS A 36 0.73 2.62 4.08
N GLY A 37 0.15 3.76 4.45
CA GLY A 37 -0.14 4.12 5.83
C GLY A 37 -1.32 3.35 6.41
N GLN A 38 -2.01 3.95 7.38
CA GLN A 38 -3.16 3.32 8.02
C GLN A 38 -4.33 3.18 7.04
N ARG A 39 -5.00 2.02 7.04
CA ARG A 39 -6.16 1.74 6.16
C ARG A 39 -7.20 2.87 6.19
N LYS A 40 -7.57 3.35 7.39
CA LYS A 40 -8.56 4.43 7.58
C LYS A 40 -8.14 5.79 7.01
N ARG A 41 -6.86 5.94 6.62
CA ARG A 41 -6.31 7.14 5.99
C ARG A 41 -6.18 7.02 4.47
N CYS A 42 -6.50 5.84 3.94
CA CYS A 42 -6.46 5.54 2.51
C CYS A 42 -7.88 5.37 1.99
N GLY A 43 -8.47 6.43 1.43
CA GLY A 43 -9.86 6.42 0.94
C GLY A 43 -10.11 5.40 -0.17
N TRP A 44 -9.06 4.99 -0.89
CA TRP A 44 -9.12 3.92 -1.90
C TRP A 44 -9.17 2.50 -1.31
N ALA A 45 -8.98 2.33 0.00
CA ALA A 45 -8.90 1.02 0.65
C ALA A 45 -10.22 0.22 0.64
N GLU A 46 -11.32 0.85 0.25
CA GLU A 46 -12.63 0.19 0.06
C GLU A 46 -12.59 -0.87 -1.05
N ILE A 47 -11.58 -0.86 -1.90
CA ILE A 47 -11.36 -1.92 -2.89
C ILE A 47 -11.18 -3.31 -2.28
N PHE A 48 -10.59 -3.41 -1.08
CA PHE A 48 -10.32 -4.70 -0.42
C PHE A 48 -11.60 -5.47 -0.10
N PRO A 49 -12.56 -4.96 0.70
CA PRO A 49 -13.78 -5.70 1.02
C PRO A 49 -14.62 -6.03 -0.24
N ILE A 50 -14.58 -5.14 -1.25
CA ILE A 50 -15.28 -5.35 -2.51
C ILE A 50 -14.75 -6.60 -3.25
N VAL A 51 -13.42 -6.75 -3.31
CA VAL A 51 -12.81 -7.90 -3.98
C VAL A 51 -12.86 -9.14 -3.10
N GLU A 52 -12.58 -9.03 -1.80
CA GLU A 52 -12.63 -10.13 -0.83
C GLU A 52 -14.00 -10.82 -0.80
N ALA A 53 -15.10 -10.06 -0.87
CA ALA A 53 -16.45 -10.62 -0.94
C ALA A 53 -16.68 -11.51 -2.18
N ARG A 54 -15.92 -11.29 -3.26
CA ARG A 54 -16.06 -12.03 -4.53
C ARG A 54 -15.14 -13.24 -4.64
N VAL A 55 -14.00 -13.22 -3.94
CA VAL A 55 -13.05 -14.36 -3.94
C VAL A 55 -13.16 -15.23 -2.69
N GLN A 56 -13.97 -14.81 -1.71
CA GLN A 56 -14.17 -15.50 -0.43
C GLN A 56 -12.86 -15.78 0.33
N SER A 57 -11.89 -14.87 0.18
CA SER A 57 -10.60 -14.93 0.86
C SER A 57 -10.08 -13.52 1.11
N GLU A 58 -9.23 -13.36 2.13
CA GLU A 58 -8.54 -12.11 2.36
C GLU A 58 -7.51 -11.85 1.26
N VAL A 59 -7.49 -10.62 0.77
CA VAL A 59 -6.53 -10.17 -0.24
C VAL A 59 -5.48 -9.30 0.46
N CYS A 60 -4.24 -9.76 0.46
CA CYS A 60 -3.11 -9.07 1.08
C CYS A 60 -3.38 -8.65 2.56
N PRO A 61 -3.65 -9.58 3.50
CA PRO A 61 -4.07 -9.25 4.86
C PRO A 61 -3.07 -8.39 5.63
N LEU A 62 -1.79 -8.41 5.25
CA LEU A 62 -0.73 -7.64 5.89
C LEU A 62 -0.49 -6.26 5.25
N PHE A 63 -1.26 -5.90 4.21
CA PHE A 63 -0.99 -4.75 3.35
C PHE A 63 -0.82 -3.42 4.12
N PHE A 64 -1.67 -3.15 5.09
CA PHE A 64 -1.63 -1.93 5.90
C PHE A 64 -0.89 -2.08 7.24
N GLN A 65 -0.43 -3.29 7.56
CA GLN A 65 0.13 -3.60 8.87
C GLN A 65 1.35 -2.73 9.18
N LEU A 66 2.33 -2.71 8.28
CA LEU A 66 3.59 -1.96 8.47
C LEU A 66 3.39 -0.45 8.54
N GLY A 67 2.33 0.08 7.94
CA GLY A 67 2.00 1.51 7.97
C GLY A 67 1.23 1.93 9.22
N THR A 68 0.94 1.00 10.14
CA THR A 68 0.17 1.28 11.35
C THR A 68 1.11 1.60 12.51
N HIS A 69 0.87 2.72 13.19
CA HIS A 69 1.70 3.23 14.29
C HIS A 69 3.19 3.35 13.89
N ASP A 70 4.11 2.87 14.75
CA ASP A 70 5.57 2.90 14.53
C ASP A 70 6.11 1.55 14.02
N LEU A 71 5.25 0.69 13.47
CA LEU A 71 5.61 -0.70 13.19
C LEU A 71 6.72 -0.82 12.14
N LEU A 72 6.71 0.01 11.08
CA LEU A 72 7.77 -0.01 10.08
C LEU A 72 9.13 0.38 10.69
N ALA A 73 9.15 1.42 11.54
CA ALA A 73 10.39 1.82 12.22
C ALA A 73 10.89 0.74 13.20
N GLN A 74 9.97 0.08 13.91
CA GLN A 74 10.32 -1.05 14.77
C GLN A 74 10.89 -2.20 13.95
N THR A 75 10.29 -2.54 12.81
CA THR A 75 10.78 -3.57 11.89
C THR A 75 12.21 -3.29 11.40
N PHE A 76 12.53 -2.01 11.13
CA PHE A 76 13.92 -1.60 10.82
C PHE A 76 14.89 -1.84 11.99
N ARG A 77 14.49 -1.49 13.22
CA ARG A 77 15.31 -1.72 14.43
C ARG A 77 15.55 -3.22 14.65
N ASP A 78 14.50 -4.03 14.52
CA ASP A 78 14.58 -5.51 14.65
C ASP A 78 15.44 -6.19 13.58
N ALA A 79 15.60 -5.51 12.43
CA ALA A 79 16.50 -5.93 11.37
C ALA A 79 17.95 -5.47 11.56
N GLY A 80 18.25 -4.71 12.62
CA GLY A 80 19.61 -4.27 12.96
C GLY A 80 19.98 -2.87 12.45
N PHE A 81 19.07 -2.14 11.83
CA PHE A 81 19.32 -0.76 11.41
C PHE A 81 19.36 0.20 12.62
N GLN A 82 20.22 1.19 12.52
CA GLN A 82 20.39 2.27 13.49
C GLN A 82 19.98 3.60 12.88
N ASP A 83 19.86 4.65 13.70
CA ASP A 83 19.46 5.99 13.29
C ASP A 83 18.15 5.97 12.47
N VAL A 84 17.20 5.13 12.94
CA VAL A 84 15.93 4.92 12.27
C VAL A 84 15.05 6.14 12.40
N ILE A 85 14.66 6.71 11.26
CA ILE A 85 13.74 7.85 11.15
C ILE A 85 12.57 7.44 10.27
N SER A 86 11.37 7.67 10.78
CA SER A 86 10.12 7.43 10.07
C SER A 86 9.33 8.73 9.90
N LYS A 87 8.68 8.88 8.74
CA LYS A 87 7.77 9.99 8.43
C LYS A 87 6.50 9.45 7.81
N CYS A 88 5.37 10.01 8.26
CA CYS A 88 4.09 9.82 7.61
C CYS A 88 3.88 10.93 6.58
N LEU A 89 3.45 10.58 5.38
CA LEU A 89 3.13 11.47 4.29
C LEU A 89 1.66 11.29 3.91
N SER A 90 0.84 12.29 4.22
CA SER A 90 -0.52 12.37 3.70
C SER A 90 -0.51 13.02 2.32
N THR A 91 -1.31 12.49 1.41
CA THR A 91 -1.43 12.99 0.03
C THR A 91 -2.87 12.86 -0.46
N ILE A 92 -3.15 13.50 -1.58
CA ILE A 92 -4.39 13.33 -2.32
C ILE A 92 -4.02 12.71 -3.66
N LEU A 93 -4.69 11.61 -4.00
CA LEU A 93 -4.58 10.95 -5.29
C LEU A 93 -5.68 11.51 -6.20
N HIS A 94 -5.29 12.17 -7.27
CA HIS A 94 -6.20 12.76 -8.23
C HIS A 94 -6.43 11.81 -9.41
N TYR A 95 -7.68 11.62 -9.77
CA TYR A 95 -8.12 10.87 -10.93
C TYR A 95 -9.07 11.73 -11.75
N ASP A 96 -8.84 11.83 -13.05
CA ASP A 96 -9.58 12.72 -13.93
C ASP A 96 -10.96 12.15 -14.29
N SER A 97 -11.13 10.83 -14.16
CA SER A 97 -12.37 10.14 -14.51
C SER A 97 -12.66 8.95 -13.56
N PRO A 98 -13.91 8.44 -13.54
CA PRO A 98 -14.26 7.19 -12.89
C PRO A 98 -13.44 5.99 -13.41
N GLU A 99 -13.16 5.97 -14.71
CA GLU A 99 -12.39 4.94 -15.39
C GLU A 99 -10.95 4.91 -14.87
N ASP A 100 -10.32 6.07 -14.69
CA ASP A 100 -8.96 6.18 -14.14
C ASP A 100 -8.91 5.72 -12.69
N ALA A 101 -9.90 6.10 -11.87
CA ALA A 101 -9.98 5.65 -10.49
C ALA A 101 -10.15 4.13 -10.38
N CYS A 102 -11.03 3.54 -11.20
CA CYS A 102 -11.20 2.08 -11.28
C CYS A 102 -9.93 1.40 -11.82
N GLY A 103 -9.34 1.92 -12.90
CA GLY A 103 -8.12 1.37 -13.49
C GLY A 103 -6.97 1.29 -12.48
N ALA A 104 -6.76 2.37 -11.73
CA ALA A 104 -5.73 2.41 -10.69
C ALA A 104 -6.01 1.42 -9.54
N ALA A 105 -7.27 1.35 -9.08
CA ALA A 105 -7.65 0.49 -7.96
C ALA A 105 -7.58 -1.00 -8.30
N PHE A 106 -8.14 -1.40 -9.45
CA PHE A 106 -8.32 -2.81 -9.79
C PHE A 106 -7.16 -3.40 -10.58
N ALA A 107 -6.60 -2.68 -11.56
CA ALA A 107 -5.57 -3.22 -12.44
C ALA A 107 -4.15 -2.94 -11.94
N GLY A 108 -3.94 -1.82 -11.26
CA GLY A 108 -2.63 -1.40 -10.78
C GLY A 108 -2.34 -1.72 -9.31
N GLY A 109 -3.30 -2.25 -8.59
CA GLY A 109 -3.26 -2.36 -7.13
C GLY A 109 -3.05 -3.79 -6.59
N PRO A 110 -3.15 -3.95 -5.27
CA PRO A 110 -2.92 -5.23 -4.58
C PRO A 110 -3.96 -6.31 -4.94
N VAL A 111 -5.11 -5.92 -5.46
CA VAL A 111 -6.20 -6.83 -5.82
C VAL A 111 -6.13 -7.33 -7.27
N ALA A 112 -5.15 -6.87 -8.05
CA ALA A 112 -5.08 -7.11 -9.50
C ALA A 112 -5.13 -8.61 -9.89
N LEU A 113 -4.47 -9.47 -9.12
CA LEU A 113 -4.47 -10.92 -9.38
C LEU A 113 -5.89 -11.51 -9.22
N ALA A 114 -6.60 -11.14 -8.16
CA ALA A 114 -7.97 -11.60 -7.94
C ALA A 114 -8.90 -11.03 -9.02
N TYR A 115 -8.78 -9.74 -9.31
CA TYR A 115 -9.57 -9.06 -10.33
C TYR A 115 -9.38 -9.63 -11.74
N ALA A 116 -8.20 -10.12 -12.08
CA ALA A 116 -7.93 -10.74 -13.39
C ALA A 116 -8.85 -11.95 -13.68
N HIS A 117 -9.33 -12.65 -12.65
CA HIS A 117 -10.22 -13.81 -12.77
C HIS A 117 -11.71 -13.44 -12.83
N PHE A 118 -12.07 -12.16 -12.68
CA PHE A 118 -13.47 -11.73 -12.74
C PHE A 118 -13.97 -11.73 -14.18
N ASP A 119 -15.18 -12.23 -14.38
CA ASP A 119 -15.92 -12.06 -15.63
C ASP A 119 -16.41 -10.59 -15.78
N SER A 120 -16.92 -10.24 -16.96
CA SER A 120 -17.36 -8.88 -17.27
C SER A 120 -18.43 -8.37 -16.32
N ARG A 121 -19.41 -9.21 -15.98
CA ARG A 121 -20.50 -8.85 -15.07
C ARG A 121 -20.00 -8.57 -13.65
N THR A 122 -19.09 -9.39 -13.17
CA THR A 122 -18.46 -9.23 -11.85
C THR A 122 -17.59 -7.96 -11.80
N ARG A 123 -16.86 -7.65 -12.90
CA ARG A 123 -16.09 -6.42 -13.02
C ARG A 123 -16.97 -5.18 -12.98
N GLU A 124 -18.03 -5.15 -13.76
CA GLU A 124 -18.99 -4.03 -13.78
C GLU A 124 -19.60 -3.79 -12.39
N ALA A 125 -20.05 -4.86 -11.72
CA ALA A 125 -20.57 -4.76 -10.37
C ALA A 125 -19.55 -4.26 -9.36
N ALA A 126 -18.30 -4.74 -9.42
CA ALA A 126 -17.23 -4.30 -8.55
C ALA A 126 -16.86 -2.83 -8.79
N HIS A 127 -16.82 -2.39 -10.04
CA HIS A 127 -16.58 -0.97 -10.38
C HIS A 127 -17.71 -0.07 -9.84
N ALA A 128 -18.97 -0.45 -10.06
CA ALA A 128 -20.10 0.34 -9.56
C ALA A 128 -20.08 0.47 -8.03
N GLU A 129 -19.76 -0.61 -7.32
CA GLU A 129 -19.66 -0.62 -5.86
C GLU A 129 -18.49 0.24 -5.38
N TYR A 130 -17.33 0.16 -6.04
CA TYR A 130 -16.18 0.98 -5.70
C TYR A 130 -16.43 2.47 -5.94
N LEU A 131 -17.01 2.84 -7.08
CA LEU A 131 -17.36 4.23 -7.38
C LEU A 131 -18.39 4.78 -6.38
N ALA A 132 -19.35 3.98 -5.94
CA ALA A 132 -20.27 4.37 -4.88
C ALA A 132 -19.54 4.59 -3.54
N ALA A 133 -18.57 3.74 -3.20
CA ALA A 133 -17.81 3.87 -1.95
C ALA A 133 -16.92 5.11 -1.93
N ILE A 134 -16.36 5.52 -3.07
CA ILE A 134 -15.49 6.70 -3.18
C ILE A 134 -16.25 7.97 -3.59
N GLU A 135 -17.57 7.94 -3.72
CA GLU A 135 -18.38 9.08 -4.16
C GLU A 135 -18.19 10.32 -3.28
N VAL A 136 -17.93 10.12 -2.00
CA VAL A 136 -17.62 11.20 -1.03
C VAL A 136 -16.38 12.02 -1.42
N TYR A 137 -15.50 11.48 -2.26
CA TYR A 137 -14.28 12.13 -2.76
C TYR A 137 -14.43 12.68 -4.17
N ARG A 138 -15.64 12.72 -4.73
CA ARG A 138 -15.88 13.27 -6.07
C ARG A 138 -15.54 14.76 -6.16
N THR A 139 -14.83 15.13 -7.22
CA THR A 139 -14.50 16.52 -7.55
C THR A 139 -14.68 16.73 -9.06
N GLY A 140 -15.72 17.47 -9.44
CA GLY A 140 -16.06 17.65 -10.87
C GLY A 140 -16.36 16.31 -11.54
N HIS A 141 -15.61 15.99 -12.59
CA HIS A 141 -15.76 14.73 -13.33
C HIS A 141 -14.93 13.58 -12.76
N GLY A 142 -13.99 13.87 -11.86
CA GLY A 142 -13.05 12.92 -11.30
C GLY A 142 -13.14 12.78 -9.78
N TYR A 143 -12.03 12.39 -9.16
CA TYR A 143 -11.93 12.12 -7.73
C TYR A 143 -10.64 12.68 -7.12
N ALA A 144 -10.70 13.10 -5.86
CA ALA A 144 -9.56 13.52 -5.04
C ALA A 144 -9.51 12.64 -3.78
N ILE A 145 -8.90 11.46 -3.90
CA ILE A 145 -8.95 10.40 -2.89
C ILE A 145 -7.78 10.54 -1.92
N PRO A 146 -8.01 10.63 -0.59
CA PRO A 146 -6.93 10.70 0.37
C PRO A 146 -6.11 9.40 0.37
N GLY A 147 -4.80 9.56 0.53
CA GLY A 147 -3.84 8.47 0.71
C GLY A 147 -2.82 8.83 1.77
N GLU A 148 -2.25 7.81 2.38
CA GLU A 148 -1.19 7.96 3.37
C GLU A 148 -0.08 6.95 3.09
N PHE A 149 1.16 7.41 3.24
CA PHE A 149 2.35 6.58 3.15
C PHE A 149 3.21 6.76 4.39
N VAL A 150 3.89 5.70 4.80
CA VAL A 150 4.93 5.74 5.81
C VAL A 150 6.27 5.46 5.14
N ILE A 151 7.21 6.37 5.31
CA ILE A 151 8.56 6.28 4.75
C ILE A 151 9.53 6.19 5.91
N THR A 152 10.32 5.13 5.94
CA THR A 152 11.31 4.89 6.99
C THR A 152 12.70 4.70 6.38
N ARG A 153 13.69 5.34 6.99
CA ARG A 153 15.09 5.11 6.67
C ARG A 153 15.86 4.61 7.90
N GLY A 154 16.88 3.80 7.67
CA GLY A 154 17.84 3.36 8.69
C GLY A 154 19.23 3.21 8.12
N CYS A 155 20.24 3.27 8.98
CA CYS A 155 21.65 3.15 8.62
C CYS A 155 22.22 1.82 9.11
N LYS A 156 23.13 1.23 8.32
CA LYS A 156 24.03 0.15 8.76
C LYS A 156 25.31 0.80 9.30
N ARG A 157 25.61 0.58 10.57
CA ARG A 157 26.90 0.95 11.18
C ARG A 157 27.93 -0.16 11.02
#